data_5e81b496cdd49421f317fd1d4d55415d
#
_entry.id   5e81b496cdd49421f317fd1d4d55415d
#
_cell.length_a   1.000
_cell.length_b   1.000
_cell.length_c   1.000
_cell.angle_alpha   90.00
_cell.angle_beta   90.00
_cell.angle_gamma   90.00
#
_symmetry.space_group_name_H-M   'P 1'
#
loop_
_entity.id
_entity.type
_entity.pdbx_description
1 polymer ?
#
loop_
_entity_poly.entity_id
_entity_poly.type
_entity_poly.pdbx_seq_one_letter_code
_entity_poly.pdbx_strand_id
1 'polypeptide(L)'
;MLSAEVNAMGLVSALMCICLVIILWSKARRNTAKLRGPKNESFLFGLYRLINEAEDPGALYEDWSLQYGPAFNVPGGFGSTRIVICDPRANAHFYSKETFGYVQTKLSRVFIENLFGRGLLWAEGESHRRQRKALSPAFSNAAIRKLTPVFYDAAYKMKAIWDTTLDAGSGEGVIDVQKWMNHISLDSVGIAGFGHDFHALEGNNSPVVDVFDSFGSDDSSALSRFVFLMGPVLPILQHLPTKRNKIFKRLNSTMRGIADELLARNRRGKEESNDKSIIGLLIKAEATSSSLGMSQEEILAQNVLLLAGYETTSISLTWALIELCRRPDKQQKLRDELSSFIGNDPSFDQLSTGLPYLDAVAQEVLRLHPPVSETTRVAAEDDIVPFSTPIRTSSGQELSSLIVKKGTIITSPIQYMNRAEAYWGPNAKEFEPERWLQPDGYANAKEIQGHRHILTFSDGPRTCLGKSFALAEFKVKFIKFVLRS
;
A
#
# COMPACT_ATOMS: atom_id res chain seq x y z
N MET A 1 4.87 12.49 51.85
CA MET A 1 4.60 13.44 50.78
C MET A 1 5.89 13.92 50.12
N LEU A 2 6.91 14.39 50.82
CA LEU A 2 8.17 14.86 50.21
C LEU A 2 8.90 13.83 49.32
N SER A 3 8.87 12.54 49.63
CA SER A 3 9.55 11.51 48.81
C SER A 3 8.89 11.24 47.47
N ALA A 4 7.58 11.45 47.37
CA ALA A 4 6.84 11.28 46.11
C ALA A 4 7.04 12.47 45.15
N GLU A 5 7.17 13.69 45.71
CA GLU A 5 7.45 14.91 44.92
C GLU A 5 8.88 14.93 44.39
N VAL A 6 9.86 14.48 45.20
CA VAL A 6 11.26 14.35 44.77
C VAL A 6 11.41 13.31 43.64
N ASN A 7 10.65 12.19 43.70
CA ASN A 7 10.66 11.21 42.66
C ASN A 7 9.96 11.72 41.38
N ALA A 8 8.89 12.52 41.49
CA ALA A 8 8.22 13.13 40.35
C ALA A 8 9.09 14.17 39.62
N MET A 9 9.79 15.03 40.38
CA MET A 9 10.77 15.98 39.85
C MET A 9 11.95 15.28 39.16
N GLY A 10 12.45 14.19 39.72
CA GLY A 10 13.50 13.37 39.10
C GLY A 10 13.06 12.74 37.78
N LEU A 11 11.83 12.24 37.72
CA LEU A 11 11.23 11.69 36.50
C LEU A 11 11.03 12.76 35.42
N VAL A 12 10.57 13.95 35.78
CA VAL A 12 10.39 15.06 34.83
C VAL A 12 11.75 15.54 34.31
N SER A 13 12.76 15.66 35.18
CA SER A 13 14.12 16.02 34.78
C SER A 13 14.77 14.99 33.86
N ALA A 14 14.58 13.69 34.15
CA ALA A 14 15.07 12.62 33.30
C ALA A 14 14.38 12.63 31.90
N LEU A 15 13.08 12.86 31.87
CA LEU A 15 12.32 13.02 30.60
C LEU A 15 12.79 14.24 29.79
N MET A 16 13.04 15.37 30.46
CA MET A 16 13.58 16.56 29.81
C MET A 16 15.00 16.32 29.27
N CYS A 17 15.89 15.66 30.02
CA CYS A 17 17.22 15.28 29.54
C CYS A 17 17.14 14.34 28.34
N ILE A 18 16.26 13.33 28.35
CA ILE A 18 16.06 12.41 27.24
C ILE A 18 15.54 13.18 26.00
N CYS A 19 14.59 14.08 26.17
CA CYS A 19 14.10 14.93 25.09
C CYS A 19 15.21 15.83 24.52
N LEU A 20 16.04 16.42 25.38
CA LEU A 20 17.17 17.26 25.00
C LEU A 20 18.21 16.45 24.20
N VAL A 21 18.54 15.26 24.66
CA VAL A 21 19.48 14.35 23.98
C VAL A 21 18.91 13.95 22.61
N ILE A 22 17.61 13.64 22.52
CA ILE A 22 16.95 13.32 21.26
C ILE A 22 17.00 14.53 20.30
N ILE A 23 16.74 15.73 20.80
CA ILE A 23 16.79 16.98 20.01
C ILE A 23 18.21 17.27 19.53
N LEU A 24 19.21 17.14 20.40
CA LEU A 24 20.62 17.36 20.06
C LEU A 24 21.11 16.31 19.06
N TRP A 25 20.70 15.06 19.24
CA TRP A 25 21.04 13.95 18.34
C TRP A 25 20.38 14.11 16.96
N SER A 26 19.13 14.58 16.94
CA SER A 26 18.43 14.90 15.68
C SER A 26 19.07 16.10 14.96
N LYS A 27 19.56 17.11 15.69
CA LYS A 27 20.31 18.25 15.12
C LYS A 27 21.68 17.85 14.57
N ALA A 28 22.41 16.96 15.24
CA ALA A 28 23.72 16.49 14.80
C ALA A 28 23.67 15.68 13.48
N ARG A 29 22.53 15.06 13.16
CA ARG A 29 22.31 14.32 11.92
C ARG A 29 21.92 15.18 10.71
N ARG A 30 21.79 16.50 10.86
CA ARG A 30 21.29 17.43 9.81
C ARG A 30 22.36 17.87 8.81
N ASN A 31 23.35 17.07 8.49
CA ASN A 31 24.40 17.43 7.53
C ASN A 31 24.09 17.08 6.06
N THR A 32 22.84 16.91 5.70
CA THR A 32 22.39 16.94 4.29
C THR A 32 22.34 18.38 3.78
N ALA A 33 22.55 18.57 2.48
CA ALA A 33 22.42 19.88 1.86
C ALA A 33 21.11 20.57 2.30
N LYS A 34 21.22 21.84 2.68
CA LYS A 34 20.07 22.63 3.14
C LYS A 34 19.14 22.91 1.96
N LEU A 35 18.19 22.02 1.72
CA LEU A 35 17.13 22.24 0.74
C LEU A 35 16.12 23.26 1.28
N ARG A 36 15.47 23.97 0.36
CA ARG A 36 14.29 24.80 0.64
C ARG A 36 13.09 23.90 0.97
N GLY A 37 12.03 24.47 1.52
CA GLY A 37 10.80 23.75 1.80
C GLY A 37 9.79 24.57 2.58
N PRO A 38 8.57 24.03 2.80
CA PRO A 38 7.52 24.71 3.54
C PRO A 38 7.94 24.99 4.99
N LYS A 39 7.32 26.01 5.57
CA LYS A 39 7.57 26.40 6.97
C LYS A 39 6.98 25.34 7.91
N ASN A 40 7.65 25.15 9.05
CA ASN A 40 7.14 24.26 10.09
C ASN A 40 6.00 24.94 10.86
N GLU A 41 4.82 24.35 10.88
CA GLU A 41 3.65 24.86 11.58
C GLU A 41 3.55 24.35 13.03
N SER A 42 4.14 23.18 13.30
CA SER A 42 4.09 22.54 14.61
C SER A 42 5.38 21.82 14.94
N PHE A 43 5.98 22.14 16.09
CA PHE A 43 7.15 21.40 16.57
C PHE A 43 6.82 19.92 16.83
N LEU A 44 5.62 19.63 17.36
CA LEU A 44 5.22 18.28 17.75
C LEU A 44 4.92 17.39 16.53
N PHE A 45 4.21 17.91 15.52
CA PHE A 45 3.72 17.14 14.38
C PHE A 45 4.39 17.50 13.06
N GLY A 46 5.13 18.61 12.99
CA GLY A 46 5.59 19.14 11.72
C GLY A 46 4.40 19.46 10.81
N LEU A 47 4.45 19.00 9.56
CA LEU A 47 3.38 19.09 8.57
C LEU A 47 2.59 17.77 8.40
N TYR A 48 2.81 16.79 9.30
CA TYR A 48 2.16 15.48 9.20
C TYR A 48 0.62 15.58 9.20
N ARG A 49 0.07 16.45 10.08
CA ARG A 49 -1.38 16.65 10.13
C ARG A 49 -1.91 17.27 8.86
N LEU A 50 -1.26 18.32 8.35
CA LEU A 50 -1.65 18.99 7.11
C LEU A 50 -1.69 18.01 5.93
N ILE A 51 -0.69 17.14 5.81
CA ILE A 51 -0.61 16.16 4.73
C ILE A 51 -1.68 15.07 4.87
N ASN A 52 -1.92 14.56 6.10
CA ASN A 52 -2.89 13.48 6.32
C ASN A 52 -4.35 13.94 6.31
N GLU A 53 -4.61 15.20 6.68
CA GLU A 53 -5.95 15.78 6.70
C GLU A 53 -6.29 16.44 5.36
N ALA A 54 -5.33 16.52 4.43
CA ALA A 54 -5.59 17.06 3.09
C ALA A 54 -6.49 16.12 2.28
N GLU A 55 -7.48 16.67 1.61
CA GLU A 55 -8.32 15.94 0.66
C GLU A 55 -7.49 15.38 -0.51
N ASP A 56 -6.47 16.10 -0.93
CA ASP A 56 -5.52 15.71 -1.98
C ASP A 56 -4.06 16.00 -1.55
N PRO A 57 -3.39 15.05 -0.89
CA PRO A 57 -1.98 15.18 -0.55
C PRO A 57 -1.07 15.36 -1.77
N GLY A 58 -1.45 14.82 -2.93
CA GLY A 58 -0.69 14.98 -4.18
C GLY A 58 -0.64 16.43 -4.66
N ALA A 59 -1.73 17.17 -4.50
CA ALA A 59 -1.78 18.61 -4.84
C ALA A 59 -0.85 19.44 -3.94
N LEU A 60 -0.75 19.13 -2.65
CA LEU A 60 0.21 19.79 -1.75
C LEU A 60 1.66 19.59 -2.22
N TYR A 61 2.01 18.37 -2.62
CA TYR A 61 3.35 18.08 -3.14
C TYR A 61 3.60 18.77 -4.48
N GLU A 62 2.59 18.94 -5.32
CA GLU A 62 2.67 19.68 -6.58
C GLU A 62 2.98 21.16 -6.32
N ASP A 63 2.22 21.82 -5.45
CA ASP A 63 2.42 23.21 -5.06
C ASP A 63 3.84 23.42 -4.50
N TRP A 64 4.29 22.52 -3.62
CA TRP A 64 5.64 22.61 -3.05
C TRP A 64 6.73 22.32 -4.08
N SER A 65 6.48 21.41 -5.03
CA SER A 65 7.43 21.15 -6.12
C SER A 65 7.57 22.34 -7.05
N LEU A 66 6.48 23.03 -7.38
CA LEU A 66 6.50 24.27 -8.16
C LEU A 66 7.24 25.40 -7.44
N GLN A 67 7.08 25.51 -6.11
CA GLN A 67 7.68 26.58 -5.32
C GLN A 67 9.15 26.33 -4.98
N TYR A 68 9.53 25.10 -4.66
CA TYR A 68 10.84 24.75 -4.10
C TYR A 68 11.72 23.96 -5.05
N GLY A 69 11.17 23.44 -6.14
CA GLY A 69 11.85 22.59 -7.12
C GLY A 69 11.64 21.07 -6.86
N PRO A 70 12.32 20.22 -7.66
CA PRO A 70 12.08 18.77 -7.68
C PRO A 70 12.59 18.02 -6.44
N ALA A 71 13.23 18.71 -5.51
CA ALA A 71 13.58 18.17 -4.19
C ALA A 71 13.49 19.25 -3.12
N PHE A 72 12.81 18.96 -2.03
CA PHE A 72 12.61 19.90 -0.93
C PHE A 72 12.50 19.21 0.43
N ASN A 73 12.76 19.98 1.51
CA ASN A 73 12.61 19.49 2.87
C ASN A 73 11.19 19.70 3.38
N VAL A 74 10.59 18.67 3.97
CA VAL A 74 9.31 18.75 4.67
C VAL A 74 9.54 18.53 6.16
N PRO A 75 9.14 19.49 7.01
CA PRO A 75 9.22 19.36 8.47
C PRO A 75 8.36 18.19 8.98
N GLY A 76 8.97 17.34 9.80
CA GLY A 76 8.31 16.27 10.54
C GLY A 76 8.19 16.58 12.02
N GLY A 77 7.64 15.65 12.78
CA GLY A 77 7.48 15.80 14.23
C GLY A 77 8.81 15.89 14.98
N PHE A 78 8.78 16.57 16.13
CA PHE A 78 9.93 16.75 17.04
C PHE A 78 11.15 17.37 16.35
N GLY A 79 10.92 18.27 15.40
CA GLY A 79 11.98 18.93 14.65
C GLY A 79 12.75 18.03 13.68
N SER A 80 12.25 16.84 13.36
CA SER A 80 12.75 16.01 12.28
C SER A 80 12.44 16.64 10.92
N THR A 81 13.12 16.19 9.88
CA THR A 81 12.85 16.60 8.49
C THR A 81 12.91 15.38 7.60
N ARG A 82 12.14 15.38 6.51
CA ARG A 82 12.25 14.42 5.42
C ARG A 82 12.47 15.14 4.10
N ILE A 83 13.21 14.53 3.20
CA ILE A 83 13.42 15.03 1.85
C ILE A 83 12.38 14.39 0.96
N VAL A 84 11.61 15.20 0.25
CA VAL A 84 10.68 14.74 -0.79
C VAL A 84 11.38 14.88 -2.14
N ILE A 85 11.35 13.82 -2.95
CA ILE A 85 11.95 13.76 -4.28
C ILE A 85 10.86 13.63 -5.33
N CYS A 86 10.71 14.66 -6.16
CA CYS A 86 9.70 14.77 -7.22
C CYS A 86 10.28 14.58 -8.63
N ASP A 87 11.56 14.23 -8.75
CA ASP A 87 12.27 14.03 -10.00
C ASP A 87 12.27 12.55 -10.41
N PRO A 88 11.99 12.19 -11.68
CA PRO A 88 11.92 10.80 -12.13
C PRO A 88 13.24 10.05 -11.96
N ARG A 89 14.39 10.68 -12.25
CA ARG A 89 15.71 10.08 -12.11
C ARG A 89 16.08 9.84 -10.65
N ALA A 90 15.74 10.79 -9.79
CA ALA A 90 15.94 10.64 -8.35
C ALA A 90 15.06 9.52 -7.77
N ASN A 91 13.80 9.40 -8.21
CA ASN A 91 12.91 8.31 -7.83
C ASN A 91 13.42 6.96 -8.33
N ALA A 92 13.85 6.86 -9.59
CA ALA A 92 14.41 5.63 -10.14
C ALA A 92 15.65 5.17 -9.33
N HIS A 93 16.55 6.10 -8.99
CA HIS A 93 17.70 5.82 -8.15
C HIS A 93 17.29 5.34 -6.75
N PHE A 94 16.35 6.02 -6.12
CA PHE A 94 15.81 5.66 -4.80
C PHE A 94 15.22 4.23 -4.80
N TYR A 95 14.32 3.94 -5.73
CA TYR A 95 13.70 2.62 -5.81
C TYR A 95 14.70 1.51 -6.15
N SER A 96 15.68 1.76 -7.02
CA SER A 96 16.69 0.76 -7.39
C SER A 96 17.54 0.29 -6.21
N LYS A 97 17.71 1.13 -5.18
CA LYS A 97 18.50 0.84 -3.97
C LYS A 97 17.66 0.43 -2.76
N GLU A 98 16.34 0.29 -2.90
CA GLU A 98 15.51 -0.18 -1.80
C GLU A 98 15.98 -1.53 -1.26
N THR A 99 15.68 -1.79 0.00
CA THR A 99 16.07 -2.93 0.82
C THR A 99 17.51 -2.94 1.32
N PHE A 100 18.44 -2.31 0.64
CA PHE A 100 19.84 -2.23 1.04
C PHE A 100 20.26 -0.80 1.38
N GLY A 101 20.24 0.11 0.41
CA GLY A 101 20.60 1.52 0.60
C GLY A 101 19.48 2.34 1.23
N TYR A 102 18.24 2.01 0.92
CA TYR A 102 17.04 2.63 1.50
C TYR A 102 16.17 1.58 2.16
N VAL A 103 16.00 1.70 3.48
CA VAL A 103 15.28 0.73 4.30
C VAL A 103 14.08 1.39 4.98
N GLN A 104 13.19 0.60 5.50
CA GLN A 104 12.02 1.11 6.23
C GLN A 104 12.43 1.90 7.46
N THR A 105 11.62 2.91 7.81
CA THR A 105 11.81 3.64 9.06
C THR A 105 11.60 2.73 10.27
N LYS A 106 12.23 3.05 11.39
CA LYS A 106 12.03 2.28 12.64
C LYS A 106 10.57 2.18 13.04
N LEU A 107 9.81 3.28 12.86
CA LEU A 107 8.37 3.32 13.16
C LEU A 107 7.60 2.33 12.30
N SER A 108 7.80 2.37 10.99
CA SER A 108 7.14 1.45 10.06
C SER A 108 7.50 -0.01 10.36
N ARG A 109 8.77 -0.30 10.63
CA ARG A 109 9.21 -1.66 10.96
C ARG A 109 8.57 -2.22 12.22
N VAL A 110 8.53 -1.43 13.29
CA VAL A 110 7.89 -1.84 14.56
C VAL A 110 6.38 -2.03 14.34
N PHE A 111 5.75 -1.14 13.59
CA PHE A 111 4.33 -1.26 13.27
C PHE A 111 4.01 -2.55 12.50
N ILE A 112 4.78 -2.85 11.44
CA ILE A 112 4.60 -4.05 10.61
C ILE A 112 4.88 -5.32 11.44
N GLU A 113 5.95 -5.32 12.24
CA GLU A 113 6.32 -6.45 13.09
C GLU A 113 5.22 -6.78 14.11
N ASN A 114 4.67 -5.76 14.76
CA ASN A 114 3.60 -5.94 15.74
C ASN A 114 2.28 -6.41 15.11
N LEU A 115 2.01 -6.01 13.89
CA LEU A 115 0.74 -6.31 13.21
C LEU A 115 0.78 -7.65 12.48
N PHE A 116 1.86 -7.96 11.79
CA PHE A 116 1.97 -9.09 10.87
C PHE A 116 3.14 -10.03 11.14
N GLY A 117 4.10 -9.61 11.99
CA GLY A 117 5.33 -10.36 12.19
C GLY A 117 6.40 -10.04 11.13
N ARG A 118 7.41 -10.92 11.02
CA ARG A 118 8.62 -10.70 10.22
C ARG A 118 8.52 -11.30 8.80
N GLY A 119 7.38 -11.08 8.13
CA GLY A 119 7.14 -11.50 6.75
C GLY A 119 7.84 -10.60 5.70
N LEU A 120 7.47 -10.80 4.42
CA LEU A 120 8.07 -10.10 3.27
C LEU A 120 8.06 -8.58 3.41
N LEU A 121 6.95 -8.00 3.90
CA LEU A 121 6.83 -6.55 4.06
C LEU A 121 7.82 -5.99 5.10
N TRP A 122 8.09 -6.74 6.17
CA TRP A 122 9.04 -6.34 7.22
C TRP A 122 10.50 -6.56 6.82
N ALA A 123 10.78 -7.57 6.01
CA ALA A 123 12.12 -8.01 5.66
C ALA A 123 12.92 -6.95 4.87
N GLU A 124 14.22 -6.91 5.09
CA GLU A 124 15.18 -6.06 4.38
C GLU A 124 16.36 -6.90 3.87
N GLY A 125 17.10 -6.36 2.91
CA GLY A 125 18.33 -6.95 2.39
C GLY A 125 18.15 -8.39 1.90
N GLU A 126 19.06 -9.29 2.28
CA GLU A 126 19.04 -10.69 1.86
C GLU A 126 17.82 -11.46 2.38
N SER A 127 17.27 -11.10 3.55
CA SER A 127 16.02 -11.71 4.05
C SER A 127 14.84 -11.39 3.13
N HIS A 128 14.71 -10.13 2.70
CA HIS A 128 13.69 -9.74 1.72
C HIS A 128 13.88 -10.49 0.39
N ARG A 129 15.11 -10.53 -0.13
CA ARG A 129 15.43 -11.21 -1.39
C ARG A 129 15.06 -12.69 -1.36
N ARG A 130 15.39 -13.38 -0.25
CA ARG A 130 15.09 -14.79 -0.04
C ARG A 130 13.58 -15.04 0.03
N GLN A 131 12.86 -14.30 0.88
CA GLN A 131 11.41 -14.44 1.04
C GLN A 131 10.68 -14.12 -0.28
N ARG A 132 11.09 -13.05 -0.98
CA ARG A 132 10.51 -12.68 -2.27
C ARG A 132 10.70 -13.78 -3.32
N LYS A 133 11.90 -14.38 -3.39
CA LYS A 133 12.20 -15.51 -4.29
C LYS A 133 11.31 -16.72 -4.00
N ALA A 134 11.06 -17.01 -2.73
CA ALA A 134 10.20 -18.12 -2.32
C ALA A 134 8.72 -17.90 -2.71
N LEU A 135 8.23 -16.66 -2.60
CA LEU A 135 6.83 -16.30 -2.89
C LEU A 135 6.56 -16.11 -4.38
N SER A 136 7.55 -15.67 -5.17
CA SER A 136 7.34 -15.27 -6.58
C SER A 136 6.67 -16.34 -7.47
N PRO A 137 6.93 -17.65 -7.34
CA PRO A 137 6.24 -18.68 -8.15
C PRO A 137 4.73 -18.70 -7.94
N ALA A 138 4.24 -18.42 -6.73
CA ALA A 138 2.82 -18.40 -6.40
C ALA A 138 2.08 -17.18 -7.01
N PHE A 139 2.81 -16.14 -7.40
CA PHE A 139 2.29 -14.96 -8.11
C PHE A 139 2.60 -14.97 -9.61
N SER A 140 3.03 -16.12 -10.16
CA SER A 140 3.21 -16.25 -11.61
C SER A 140 1.88 -16.21 -12.36
N ASN A 141 1.90 -15.79 -13.64
CA ASN A 141 0.70 -15.78 -14.48
C ASN A 141 0.02 -17.16 -14.55
N ALA A 142 0.80 -18.24 -14.52
CA ALA A 142 0.26 -19.61 -14.51
C ALA A 142 -0.50 -19.93 -13.21
N ALA A 143 -0.02 -19.43 -12.06
CA ALA A 143 -0.71 -19.58 -10.79
C ALA A 143 -1.99 -18.73 -10.75
N ILE A 144 -1.91 -17.46 -11.16
CA ILE A 144 -3.05 -16.52 -11.15
C ILE A 144 -4.16 -16.99 -12.10
N ARG A 145 -3.82 -17.56 -13.28
CA ARG A 145 -4.79 -18.16 -14.19
C ARG A 145 -5.66 -19.22 -13.49
N LYS A 146 -5.08 -20.01 -12.60
CA LYS A 146 -5.82 -21.03 -11.83
C LYS A 146 -6.71 -20.43 -10.74
N LEU A 147 -6.44 -19.19 -10.32
CA LEU A 147 -7.21 -18.47 -9.32
C LEU A 147 -8.33 -17.60 -9.93
N THR A 148 -8.32 -17.37 -11.25
CA THR A 148 -9.31 -16.54 -11.94
C THR A 148 -10.76 -16.97 -11.66
N PRO A 149 -11.11 -18.27 -11.61
CA PRO A 149 -12.46 -18.72 -11.23
C PRO A 149 -12.91 -18.22 -9.85
N VAL A 150 -12.01 -18.15 -8.87
CA VAL A 150 -12.32 -17.64 -7.52
C VAL A 150 -12.79 -16.19 -7.58
N PHE A 151 -12.17 -15.37 -8.45
CA PHE A 151 -12.57 -13.97 -8.63
C PHE A 151 -13.94 -13.84 -9.27
N TYR A 152 -14.26 -14.70 -10.25
CA TYR A 152 -15.60 -14.75 -10.87
C TYR A 152 -16.66 -15.20 -9.87
N ASP A 153 -16.40 -16.27 -9.10
CA ASP A 153 -17.34 -16.79 -8.11
C ASP A 153 -17.70 -15.72 -7.07
N ALA A 154 -16.70 -15.00 -6.57
CA ALA A 154 -16.91 -13.88 -5.64
C ALA A 154 -17.71 -12.74 -6.29
N ALA A 155 -17.41 -12.39 -7.55
CA ALA A 155 -18.13 -11.34 -8.28
C ALA A 155 -19.59 -11.69 -8.55
N TYR A 156 -19.88 -12.94 -8.89
CA TYR A 156 -21.25 -13.44 -9.07
C TYR A 156 -22.04 -13.46 -7.75
N LYS A 157 -21.42 -13.93 -6.65
CA LYS A 157 -22.03 -13.87 -5.31
C LYS A 157 -22.44 -12.43 -4.97
N MET A 158 -21.52 -11.48 -5.11
CA MET A 158 -21.81 -10.09 -4.79
C MET A 158 -22.88 -9.49 -5.69
N LYS A 159 -22.83 -9.77 -7.01
CA LYS A 159 -23.88 -9.32 -7.95
C LYS A 159 -25.25 -9.82 -7.50
N ALA A 160 -25.41 -11.10 -7.18
CA ALA A 160 -26.67 -11.65 -6.74
C ALA A 160 -27.19 -10.99 -5.46
N ILE A 161 -26.32 -10.65 -4.52
CA ILE A 161 -26.69 -9.93 -3.29
C ILE A 161 -27.18 -8.52 -3.61
N TRP A 162 -26.48 -7.78 -4.49
CA TRP A 162 -26.90 -6.44 -4.90
C TRP A 162 -28.22 -6.46 -5.66
N ASP A 163 -28.39 -7.39 -6.61
CA ASP A 163 -29.66 -7.55 -7.34
C ASP A 163 -30.83 -7.81 -6.36
N THR A 164 -30.66 -8.74 -5.41
CA THR A 164 -31.67 -9.02 -4.37
C THR A 164 -31.97 -7.77 -3.50
N THR A 165 -30.97 -7.00 -3.16
CA THR A 165 -31.11 -5.78 -2.34
C THR A 165 -31.89 -4.71 -3.09
N LEU A 166 -31.62 -4.52 -4.38
CA LEU A 166 -32.31 -3.55 -5.22
C LEU A 166 -33.76 -3.98 -5.50
N ASP A 167 -33.99 -5.27 -5.78
CA ASP A 167 -35.33 -5.81 -6.03
C ASP A 167 -36.21 -5.67 -4.80
N ALA A 168 -35.68 -5.90 -3.60
CA ALA A 168 -36.40 -5.69 -2.33
C ALA A 168 -36.79 -4.20 -2.11
N GLY A 169 -36.00 -3.26 -2.67
CA GLY A 169 -36.27 -1.82 -2.64
C GLY A 169 -37.07 -1.28 -3.82
N SER A 170 -37.77 -2.13 -4.58
CA SER A 170 -38.51 -1.72 -5.81
C SER A 170 -37.63 -1.09 -6.90
N GLY A 171 -36.38 -1.53 -6.98
CA GLY A 171 -35.39 -1.05 -7.95
C GLY A 171 -34.58 0.15 -7.47
N GLU A 172 -34.86 0.65 -6.26
CA GLU A 172 -34.10 1.74 -5.62
C GLU A 172 -33.45 1.24 -4.33
N GLY A 173 -32.20 1.60 -4.10
CA GLY A 173 -31.48 1.23 -2.88
C GLY A 173 -30.17 1.99 -2.74
N VAL A 174 -29.75 2.20 -1.49
CA VAL A 174 -28.42 2.75 -1.18
C VAL A 174 -27.48 1.60 -0.83
N ILE A 175 -26.38 1.48 -1.59
CA ILE A 175 -25.35 0.46 -1.41
C ILE A 175 -24.07 1.14 -0.92
N ASP A 176 -23.55 0.72 0.23
CA ASP A 176 -22.22 1.11 0.70
C ASP A 176 -21.14 0.39 -0.13
N VAL A 177 -20.75 1.02 -1.25
CA VAL A 177 -19.82 0.44 -2.22
C VAL A 177 -18.49 0.06 -1.56
N GLN A 178 -17.91 0.94 -0.72
CA GLN A 178 -16.61 0.65 -0.10
C GLN A 178 -16.66 -0.60 0.79
N LYS A 179 -17.71 -0.73 1.58
CA LYS A 179 -17.92 -1.91 2.42
C LYS A 179 -17.99 -3.19 1.58
N TRP A 180 -18.78 -3.18 0.50
CA TRP A 180 -18.91 -4.35 -0.39
C TRP A 180 -17.62 -4.66 -1.15
N MET A 181 -16.86 -3.64 -1.58
CA MET A 181 -15.55 -3.85 -2.19
C MET A 181 -14.55 -4.45 -1.18
N ASN A 182 -14.62 -4.07 0.07
CA ASN A 182 -13.83 -4.69 1.14
C ASN A 182 -14.18 -6.17 1.29
N HIS A 183 -15.47 -6.50 1.42
CA HIS A 183 -15.92 -7.88 1.62
C HIS A 183 -15.56 -8.80 0.46
N ILE A 184 -15.83 -8.39 -0.79
CA ILE A 184 -15.50 -9.22 -1.96
C ILE A 184 -13.98 -9.40 -2.12
N SER A 185 -13.18 -8.38 -1.83
CA SER A 185 -11.72 -8.50 -1.91
C SER A 185 -11.17 -9.38 -0.80
N LEU A 186 -11.73 -9.31 0.41
CA LEU A 186 -11.33 -10.16 1.53
C LEU A 186 -11.60 -11.64 1.25
N ASP A 187 -12.82 -12.00 0.80
CA ASP A 187 -13.16 -13.39 0.46
C ASP A 187 -12.30 -13.91 -0.69
N SER A 188 -12.09 -13.10 -1.72
CA SER A 188 -11.24 -13.48 -2.86
C SER A 188 -9.79 -13.75 -2.45
N VAL A 189 -9.18 -12.82 -1.68
CA VAL A 189 -7.79 -12.97 -1.22
C VAL A 189 -7.70 -14.10 -0.18
N GLY A 190 -8.72 -14.28 0.65
CA GLY A 190 -8.82 -15.40 1.60
C GLY A 190 -8.75 -16.74 0.90
N ILE A 191 -9.62 -16.97 -0.08
CA ILE A 191 -9.66 -18.23 -0.83
C ILE A 191 -8.39 -18.38 -1.70
N ALA A 192 -8.05 -17.38 -2.49
CA ALA A 192 -6.93 -17.46 -3.43
C ALA A 192 -5.56 -17.48 -2.72
N GLY A 193 -5.40 -16.68 -1.66
CA GLY A 193 -4.17 -16.54 -0.91
C GLY A 193 -3.97 -17.65 0.12
N PHE A 194 -5.02 -18.01 0.82
CA PHE A 194 -4.94 -18.83 2.03
C PHE A 194 -5.79 -20.10 1.99
N GLY A 195 -6.58 -20.36 0.93
CA GLY A 195 -7.51 -21.49 0.88
C GLY A 195 -8.60 -21.40 1.96
N HIS A 196 -8.92 -20.18 2.43
CA HIS A 196 -9.86 -19.92 3.50
C HIS A 196 -10.93 -18.92 3.07
N ASP A 197 -12.21 -19.31 3.15
CA ASP A 197 -13.34 -18.40 2.92
C ASP A 197 -13.68 -17.69 4.23
N PHE A 198 -13.66 -16.36 4.23
CA PHE A 198 -14.03 -15.54 5.39
C PHE A 198 -15.54 -15.36 5.49
N HIS A 199 -16.29 -15.68 4.43
CA HIS A 199 -17.74 -15.47 4.32
C HIS A 199 -18.17 -14.02 4.61
N ALA A 200 -17.31 -13.05 4.25
CA ALA A 200 -17.57 -11.63 4.47
C ALA A 200 -18.77 -11.15 3.64
N LEU A 201 -18.94 -11.67 2.42
CA LEU A 201 -20.10 -11.39 1.56
C LEU A 201 -21.42 -11.90 2.14
N GLU A 202 -21.38 -12.96 2.97
CA GLU A 202 -22.57 -13.54 3.61
C GLU A 202 -22.95 -12.82 4.91
N GLY A 203 -22.23 -11.76 5.27
CA GLY A 203 -22.49 -10.97 6.48
C GLY A 203 -22.04 -11.67 7.78
N ASN A 204 -21.23 -12.72 7.69
CA ASN A 204 -20.63 -13.32 8.86
C ASN A 204 -19.62 -12.36 9.49
N ASN A 205 -19.83 -12.02 10.75
CA ASN A 205 -18.91 -11.18 11.52
C ASN A 205 -17.64 -11.98 11.85
N SER A 206 -16.78 -12.13 10.85
CA SER A 206 -15.44 -12.65 11.07
C SER A 206 -14.64 -11.66 11.90
N PRO A 207 -13.87 -12.11 12.92
CA PRO A 207 -12.95 -11.24 13.64
C PRO A 207 -11.98 -10.46 12.73
N VAL A 208 -11.72 -10.99 11.54
CA VAL A 208 -10.88 -10.35 10.52
C VAL A 208 -11.63 -9.17 9.90
N VAL A 209 -12.91 -9.34 9.51
CA VAL A 209 -13.76 -8.26 8.98
C VAL A 209 -13.88 -7.13 10.00
N ASP A 210 -14.24 -7.44 11.26
CA ASP A 210 -14.36 -6.45 12.35
C ASP A 210 -13.09 -5.62 12.54
N VAL A 211 -11.93 -6.28 12.44
CA VAL A 211 -10.63 -5.61 12.58
C VAL A 211 -10.39 -4.67 11.43
N PHE A 212 -10.64 -5.10 10.20
CA PHE A 212 -10.38 -4.29 9.01
C PHE A 212 -11.38 -3.14 8.87
N ASP A 213 -12.65 -3.35 9.17
CA ASP A 213 -13.66 -2.28 9.20
C ASP A 213 -13.33 -1.23 10.28
N SER A 214 -12.67 -1.64 11.37
CA SER A 214 -12.24 -0.72 12.43
C SER A 214 -11.03 0.14 12.05
N PHE A 215 -10.24 -0.22 11.05
CA PHE A 215 -9.14 0.63 10.56
C PHE A 215 -9.64 1.88 9.83
N GLY A 216 -10.79 1.81 9.17
CA GLY A 216 -11.44 2.94 8.51
C GLY A 216 -12.23 3.85 9.47
N SER A 217 -12.46 3.41 10.72
CA SER A 217 -13.19 4.22 11.70
C SER A 217 -12.25 5.16 12.47
N ASP A 218 -12.57 6.45 12.46
CA ASP A 218 -11.80 7.55 13.10
C ASP A 218 -11.85 7.54 14.66
N ASP A 219 -12.23 6.43 15.25
CA ASP A 219 -12.48 6.24 16.69
C ASP A 219 -11.19 6.04 17.51
N SER A 220 -10.08 6.69 17.09
CA SER A 220 -8.82 6.66 17.83
C SER A 220 -8.83 7.68 18.97
N SER A 221 -8.96 7.21 20.21
CA SER A 221 -8.80 8.07 21.39
C SER A 221 -7.44 8.80 21.40
N ALA A 222 -7.37 9.98 22.01
CA ALA A 222 -6.13 10.74 22.17
C ALA A 222 -5.00 9.87 22.77
N LEU A 223 -5.34 8.96 23.68
CA LEU A 223 -4.41 7.99 24.27
C LEU A 223 -3.88 7.01 23.22
N SER A 224 -4.73 6.48 22.34
CA SER A 224 -4.30 5.57 21.27
C SER A 224 -3.36 6.25 20.28
N ARG A 225 -3.64 7.51 19.93
CA ARG A 225 -2.75 8.34 19.08
C ARG A 225 -1.41 8.61 19.77
N PHE A 226 -1.44 8.95 21.06
CA PHE A 226 -0.22 9.18 21.84
C PHE A 226 0.63 7.91 21.94
N VAL A 227 0.04 6.76 22.27
CA VAL A 227 0.73 5.47 22.34
C VAL A 227 1.32 5.09 20.98
N PHE A 228 0.63 5.36 19.89
CA PHE A 228 1.13 5.11 18.55
C PHE A 228 2.35 5.97 18.20
N LEU A 229 2.30 7.26 18.50
CA LEU A 229 3.40 8.19 18.20
C LEU A 229 4.62 7.96 19.10
N MET A 230 4.39 7.67 20.39
CA MET A 230 5.44 7.52 21.38
C MET A 230 5.93 6.07 21.53
N GLY A 231 5.16 5.09 21.08
CA GLY A 231 5.48 3.66 21.19
C GLY A 231 6.86 3.27 20.65
N PRO A 232 7.33 3.79 19.51
CA PRO A 232 8.69 3.54 19.00
C PRO A 232 9.80 4.14 19.86
N VAL A 233 9.51 5.22 20.57
CA VAL A 233 10.46 5.90 21.48
C VAL A 233 10.43 5.25 22.86
N LEU A 234 9.24 4.86 23.32
CA LEU A 234 8.98 4.24 24.62
C LEU A 234 8.24 2.90 24.42
N PRO A 235 8.94 1.79 24.13
CA PRO A 235 8.33 0.51 23.80
C PRO A 235 7.35 -0.02 24.84
N ILE A 236 7.52 0.35 26.11
CA ILE A 236 6.63 -0.03 27.21
C ILE A 236 5.18 0.46 26.99
N LEU A 237 4.99 1.59 26.29
CA LEU A 237 3.67 2.12 25.97
C LEU A 237 2.86 1.20 25.02
N GLN A 238 3.53 0.38 24.23
CA GLN A 238 2.89 -0.58 23.33
C GLN A 238 2.16 -1.71 24.09
N HIS A 239 2.49 -1.91 25.38
CA HIS A 239 1.82 -2.91 26.23
C HIS A 239 0.55 -2.36 26.89
N LEU A 240 0.29 -1.04 26.78
CA LEU A 240 -0.94 -0.45 27.31
C LEU A 240 -2.17 -1.04 26.60
N PRO A 241 -3.25 -1.36 27.35
CA PRO A 241 -4.45 -1.99 26.80
C PRO A 241 -5.35 -0.99 26.08
N THR A 242 -4.81 -0.33 25.04
CA THR A 242 -5.61 0.54 24.16
C THR A 242 -6.55 -0.28 23.29
N LYS A 243 -7.66 0.32 22.83
CA LYS A 243 -8.61 -0.31 21.90
C LYS A 243 -7.86 -0.85 20.66
N ARG A 244 -6.94 -0.07 20.11
CA ARG A 244 -6.08 -0.44 18.98
C ARG A 244 -5.19 -1.68 19.26
N ASN A 245 -4.53 -1.72 20.42
CA ASN A 245 -3.69 -2.87 20.78
C ASN A 245 -4.50 -4.15 21.00
N LYS A 246 -5.75 -4.04 21.50
CA LYS A 246 -6.68 -5.16 21.60
C LYS A 246 -7.08 -5.68 20.21
N ILE A 247 -7.39 -4.77 19.28
CA ILE A 247 -7.70 -5.09 17.88
C ILE A 247 -6.52 -5.84 17.24
N PHE A 248 -5.30 -5.32 17.35
CA PHE A 248 -4.11 -5.98 16.81
C PHE A 248 -3.84 -7.36 17.39
N LYS A 249 -4.01 -7.52 18.71
CA LYS A 249 -3.89 -8.84 19.34
C LYS A 249 -4.94 -9.83 18.81
N ARG A 250 -6.19 -9.38 18.64
CA ARG A 250 -7.27 -10.20 18.08
C ARG A 250 -6.97 -10.61 16.63
N LEU A 251 -6.51 -9.66 15.79
CA LEU A 251 -6.09 -9.95 14.42
C LEU A 251 -4.97 -11.01 14.41
N ASN A 252 -3.91 -10.79 15.17
CA ASN A 252 -2.78 -11.71 15.23
C ASN A 252 -3.19 -13.11 15.70
N SER A 253 -4.06 -13.21 16.70
CA SER A 253 -4.55 -14.53 17.19
C SER A 253 -5.40 -15.25 16.14
N THR A 254 -6.29 -14.53 15.44
CA THR A 254 -7.12 -15.09 14.37
C THR A 254 -6.27 -15.55 13.20
N MET A 255 -5.34 -14.72 12.75
CA MET A 255 -4.45 -15.05 11.62
C MET A 255 -3.52 -16.22 11.95
N ARG A 256 -3.02 -16.32 13.18
CA ARG A 256 -2.27 -17.50 13.63
C ARG A 256 -3.13 -18.76 13.59
N GLY A 257 -4.37 -18.71 14.08
CA GLY A 257 -5.30 -19.84 14.04
C GLY A 257 -5.52 -20.34 12.61
N ILE A 258 -5.77 -19.43 11.65
CA ILE A 258 -5.93 -19.77 10.22
C ILE A 258 -4.65 -20.42 9.67
N ALA A 259 -3.50 -19.84 9.95
CA ALA A 259 -2.23 -20.34 9.45
C ALA A 259 -1.86 -21.72 10.08
N ASP A 260 -2.12 -21.92 11.37
CA ASP A 260 -1.92 -23.22 12.05
C ASP A 260 -2.86 -24.30 11.48
N GLU A 261 -4.11 -23.94 11.16
CA GLU A 261 -5.06 -24.84 10.50
C GLU A 261 -4.58 -25.24 9.09
N LEU A 262 -4.10 -24.28 8.30
CA LEU A 262 -3.54 -24.53 6.97
C LEU A 262 -2.30 -25.45 7.03
N LEU A 263 -1.39 -25.20 7.97
CA LEU A 263 -0.24 -26.07 8.20
C LEU A 263 -0.67 -27.47 8.64
N ALA A 264 -1.68 -27.59 9.51
CA ALA A 264 -2.20 -28.87 9.96
C ALA A 264 -2.87 -29.65 8.82
N ARG A 265 -3.66 -28.99 7.97
CA ARG A 265 -4.28 -29.61 6.77
C ARG A 265 -3.20 -30.14 5.82
N ASN A 266 -2.17 -29.36 5.53
CA ASN A 266 -1.05 -29.79 4.67
C ASN A 266 -0.26 -30.97 5.25
N ARG A 267 -0.05 -31.02 6.57
CA ARG A 267 0.64 -32.15 7.23
C ARG A 267 -0.19 -33.44 7.22
N ARG A 268 -1.52 -33.36 7.29
CA ARG A 268 -2.43 -34.52 7.24
C ARG A 268 -2.60 -35.09 5.83
N GLY A 269 -2.52 -34.21 4.80
CA GLY A 269 -2.76 -34.56 3.40
C GLY A 269 -1.49 -34.76 2.59
N LYS A 270 -0.52 -35.59 3.05
CA LYS A 270 0.77 -35.81 2.36
C LYS A 270 0.68 -36.28 0.90
N GLU A 271 -0.49 -36.69 0.39
CA GLU A 271 -0.64 -37.22 -0.99
C GLU A 271 -1.71 -36.54 -1.85
N GLU A 272 -2.68 -35.78 -1.30
CA GLU A 272 -3.83 -35.28 -2.09
C GLU A 272 -4.18 -33.79 -1.90
N SER A 273 -3.36 -32.96 -1.24
CA SER A 273 -3.77 -31.55 -1.12
C SER A 273 -3.65 -30.84 -2.48
N ASN A 274 -4.78 -30.81 -3.19
CA ASN A 274 -4.97 -30.01 -4.42
C ASN A 274 -5.10 -28.51 -4.08
N ASP A 275 -4.51 -28.09 -2.95
CA ASP A 275 -4.50 -26.70 -2.52
C ASP A 275 -3.69 -25.87 -3.50
N LYS A 276 -4.40 -25.01 -4.25
CA LYS A 276 -3.87 -24.12 -5.25
C LYS A 276 -3.63 -22.71 -4.70
N SER A 277 -3.89 -22.50 -3.40
CA SER A 277 -3.68 -21.20 -2.76
C SER A 277 -2.20 -20.82 -2.74
N ILE A 278 -1.94 -19.49 -2.62
CA ILE A 278 -0.58 -18.96 -2.58
C ILE A 278 0.23 -19.58 -1.43
N ILE A 279 -0.37 -19.68 -0.23
CA ILE A 279 0.28 -20.28 0.93
C ILE A 279 0.44 -21.80 0.77
N GLY A 280 -0.55 -22.49 0.20
CA GLY A 280 -0.44 -23.90 -0.13
C GLY A 280 0.71 -24.22 -1.07
N LEU A 281 0.89 -23.39 -2.11
CA LEU A 281 2.03 -23.50 -3.04
C LEU A 281 3.37 -23.22 -2.34
N LEU A 282 3.42 -22.24 -1.43
CA LEU A 282 4.61 -21.93 -0.65
C LEU A 282 5.04 -23.10 0.24
N ILE A 283 4.09 -23.70 0.98
CA ILE A 283 4.37 -24.84 1.85
C ILE A 283 4.84 -26.07 1.04
N LYS A 284 4.25 -26.31 -0.12
CA LYS A 284 4.72 -27.37 -1.04
C LYS A 284 6.15 -27.13 -1.54
N ALA A 285 6.47 -25.91 -1.93
CA ALA A 285 7.80 -25.54 -2.41
C ALA A 285 8.86 -25.73 -1.31
N GLU A 286 8.54 -25.46 -0.06
CA GLU A 286 9.44 -25.66 1.08
C GLU A 286 9.67 -27.15 1.34
N ALA A 287 8.62 -27.97 1.27
CA ALA A 287 8.74 -29.42 1.49
C ALA A 287 9.60 -30.14 0.44
N THR A 288 9.68 -29.57 -0.79
CA THR A 288 10.44 -30.17 -1.91
C THR A 288 11.83 -29.61 -2.08
N SER A 289 12.17 -28.45 -1.49
CA SER A 289 13.42 -27.74 -1.72
C SER A 289 13.91 -27.05 -0.44
N SER A 290 14.78 -27.72 0.29
CA SER A 290 15.45 -27.18 1.50
C SER A 290 16.29 -25.91 1.22
N SER A 291 16.47 -25.54 -0.05
CA SER A 291 17.26 -24.35 -0.46
C SER A 291 16.53 -23.01 -0.36
N LEU A 292 15.19 -23.00 -0.20
CA LEU A 292 14.42 -21.76 -0.07
C LEU A 292 14.21 -21.32 1.39
N GLY A 293 14.46 -22.21 2.35
CA GLY A 293 14.63 -21.99 3.79
C GLY A 293 13.85 -20.85 4.42
N MET A 294 12.49 -20.86 4.33
CA MET A 294 11.67 -19.98 5.14
C MET A 294 11.36 -20.67 6.47
N SER A 295 11.51 -19.95 7.58
CA SER A 295 11.10 -20.47 8.87
C SER A 295 9.56 -20.52 8.95
N GLN A 296 9.04 -21.40 9.85
CA GLN A 296 7.60 -21.45 10.11
C GLN A 296 7.05 -20.07 10.52
N GLU A 297 7.80 -19.29 11.31
CA GLU A 297 7.42 -17.93 11.68
C GLU A 297 7.34 -16.99 10.47
N GLU A 298 8.26 -17.11 9.52
CA GLU A 298 8.22 -16.32 8.29
C GLU A 298 7.03 -16.70 7.40
N ILE A 299 6.65 -17.97 7.33
CA ILE A 299 5.46 -18.41 6.60
C ILE A 299 4.19 -17.85 7.27
N LEU A 300 4.08 -17.95 8.59
CA LEU A 300 2.97 -17.37 9.36
C LEU A 300 2.89 -15.85 9.19
N ALA A 301 4.03 -15.18 9.08
CA ALA A 301 4.10 -13.74 8.88
C ALA A 301 3.73 -13.30 7.44
N GLN A 302 3.47 -14.23 6.51
CA GLN A 302 2.91 -13.87 5.20
C GLN A 302 1.41 -13.54 5.24
N ASN A 303 0.77 -13.61 6.40
CA ASN A 303 -0.59 -13.09 6.60
C ASN A 303 -0.74 -11.60 6.24
N VAL A 304 0.36 -10.85 6.18
CA VAL A 304 0.40 -9.48 5.62
C VAL A 304 -0.14 -9.41 4.19
N LEU A 305 -0.02 -10.50 3.41
CA LEU A 305 -0.54 -10.56 2.05
C LEU A 305 -2.05 -10.44 2.00
N LEU A 306 -2.77 -10.85 3.07
CA LEU A 306 -4.20 -10.66 3.17
C LEU A 306 -4.55 -9.17 3.18
N LEU A 307 -3.95 -8.38 4.11
CA LEU A 307 -4.19 -6.94 4.17
C LEU A 307 -3.77 -6.25 2.87
N ALA A 308 -2.57 -6.56 2.38
CA ALA A 308 -2.05 -5.94 1.17
C ALA A 308 -2.93 -6.20 -0.06
N GLY A 309 -3.53 -7.38 -0.17
CA GLY A 309 -4.36 -7.76 -1.31
C GLY A 309 -5.77 -7.20 -1.24
N TYR A 310 -6.39 -7.21 -0.04
CA TYR A 310 -7.79 -6.84 0.06
C TYR A 310 -8.00 -5.32 0.02
N GLU A 311 -7.31 -4.56 0.86
CA GLU A 311 -7.56 -3.12 1.04
C GLU A 311 -7.21 -2.33 -0.22
N THR A 312 -6.05 -2.59 -0.81
CA THR A 312 -5.62 -1.85 -2.00
C THR A 312 -6.52 -2.09 -3.21
N THR A 313 -6.97 -3.34 -3.42
CA THR A 313 -7.86 -3.68 -4.52
C THR A 313 -9.27 -3.11 -4.30
N SER A 314 -9.78 -3.15 -3.07
CA SER A 314 -11.10 -2.59 -2.75
C SER A 314 -11.17 -1.08 -2.98
N ILE A 315 -10.14 -0.34 -2.56
CA ILE A 315 -10.02 1.11 -2.80
C ILE A 315 -10.01 1.39 -4.31
N SER A 316 -9.22 0.65 -5.08
CA SER A 316 -9.13 0.82 -6.53
C SER A 316 -10.47 0.54 -7.24
N LEU A 317 -11.20 -0.51 -6.83
CA LEU A 317 -12.53 -0.84 -7.36
C LEU A 317 -13.56 0.25 -7.03
N THR A 318 -13.54 0.77 -5.81
CA THR A 318 -14.42 1.87 -5.38
C THR A 318 -14.19 3.11 -6.23
N TRP A 319 -12.95 3.52 -6.43
CA TRP A 319 -12.64 4.66 -7.29
C TRP A 319 -13.01 4.42 -8.75
N ALA A 320 -12.84 3.20 -9.26
CA ALA A 320 -13.26 2.86 -10.63
C ALA A 320 -14.76 3.08 -10.84
N LEU A 321 -15.58 2.66 -9.87
CA LEU A 321 -17.02 2.88 -9.93
C LEU A 321 -17.38 4.37 -9.84
N ILE A 322 -16.72 5.12 -8.96
CA ILE A 322 -16.92 6.58 -8.83
C ILE A 322 -16.59 7.29 -10.14
N GLU A 323 -15.44 6.98 -10.75
CA GLU A 323 -15.02 7.62 -12.01
C GLU A 323 -15.99 7.30 -13.16
N LEU A 324 -16.41 6.05 -13.30
CA LEU A 324 -17.38 5.69 -14.35
C LEU A 324 -18.77 6.27 -14.09
N CYS A 325 -19.21 6.42 -12.85
CA CYS A 325 -20.46 7.10 -12.54
C CYS A 325 -20.42 8.60 -12.93
N ARG A 326 -19.25 9.23 -12.80
CA ARG A 326 -19.02 10.62 -13.20
C ARG A 326 -18.87 10.79 -14.72
N ARG A 327 -18.54 9.74 -15.43
CA ARG A 327 -18.25 9.74 -16.88
C ARG A 327 -19.07 8.67 -17.62
N PRO A 328 -20.38 8.90 -17.86
CA PRO A 328 -21.24 7.94 -18.55
C PRO A 328 -20.77 7.58 -19.96
N ASP A 329 -20.11 8.50 -20.67
CA ASP A 329 -19.51 8.27 -21.97
C ASP A 329 -18.41 7.19 -21.92
N LYS A 330 -17.52 7.25 -20.92
CA LYS A 330 -16.48 6.25 -20.71
C LYS A 330 -17.07 4.90 -20.27
N GLN A 331 -18.10 4.95 -19.43
CA GLN A 331 -18.83 3.75 -19.01
C GLN A 331 -19.46 3.05 -20.22
N GLN A 332 -20.09 3.81 -21.15
CA GLN A 332 -20.70 3.21 -22.33
C GLN A 332 -19.66 2.57 -23.24
N LYS A 333 -18.52 3.20 -23.50
CA LYS A 333 -17.42 2.60 -24.28
C LYS A 333 -16.95 1.28 -23.68
N LEU A 334 -16.85 1.21 -22.35
CA LEU A 334 -16.47 -0.02 -21.66
C LEU A 334 -17.55 -1.10 -21.81
N ARG A 335 -18.83 -0.75 -21.71
CA ARG A 335 -19.95 -1.67 -21.97
C ARG A 335 -19.93 -2.19 -23.40
N ASP A 336 -19.65 -1.34 -24.38
CA ASP A 336 -19.56 -1.71 -25.78
C ASP A 336 -18.45 -2.75 -26.02
N GLU A 337 -17.25 -2.55 -25.43
CA GLU A 337 -16.17 -3.56 -25.49
C GLU A 337 -16.59 -4.87 -24.83
N LEU A 338 -17.23 -4.81 -23.67
CA LEU A 338 -17.61 -5.98 -22.90
C LEU A 338 -18.86 -6.69 -23.44
N SER A 339 -19.60 -6.09 -24.36
CA SER A 339 -20.87 -6.62 -24.89
C SER A 339 -20.73 -8.02 -25.49
N SER A 340 -19.57 -8.34 -26.09
CA SER A 340 -19.26 -9.66 -26.66
C SER A 340 -19.10 -10.77 -25.58
N PHE A 341 -19.05 -10.42 -24.31
CA PHE A 341 -18.92 -11.35 -23.18
C PHE A 341 -20.20 -11.45 -22.34
N ILE A 342 -21.34 -10.98 -22.83
CA ILE A 342 -22.62 -11.18 -22.18
C ILE A 342 -22.93 -12.68 -22.17
N GLY A 343 -23.10 -13.26 -20.97
CA GLY A 343 -23.34 -14.69 -20.78
C GLY A 343 -22.09 -15.59 -20.78
N ASN A 344 -20.91 -15.04 -21.07
CA ASN A 344 -19.64 -15.77 -21.02
C ASN A 344 -18.59 -14.99 -20.23
N ASP A 345 -17.69 -15.71 -19.53
CA ASP A 345 -16.59 -15.10 -18.80
C ASP A 345 -15.35 -14.99 -19.70
N PRO A 346 -14.72 -13.80 -19.81
CA PRO A 346 -13.41 -13.70 -20.43
C PRO A 346 -12.38 -14.60 -19.75
N SER A 347 -11.61 -15.33 -20.54
CA SER A 347 -10.48 -16.10 -20.04
C SER A 347 -9.37 -15.19 -19.49
N PHE A 348 -8.45 -15.74 -18.71
CA PHE A 348 -7.28 -15.00 -18.19
C PHE A 348 -6.48 -14.32 -19.33
N ASP A 349 -6.33 -15.00 -20.47
CA ASP A 349 -5.59 -14.43 -21.61
C ASP A 349 -6.33 -13.25 -22.23
N GLN A 350 -7.66 -13.34 -22.38
CA GLN A 350 -8.49 -12.23 -22.83
C GLN A 350 -8.48 -11.05 -21.86
N LEU A 351 -8.51 -11.30 -20.54
CA LEU A 351 -8.35 -10.26 -19.53
C LEU A 351 -6.98 -9.57 -19.62
N SER A 352 -5.95 -10.30 -20.02
CA SER A 352 -4.58 -9.79 -20.07
C SER A 352 -4.29 -8.94 -21.30
N THR A 353 -4.84 -9.31 -22.48
CA THR A 353 -4.50 -8.70 -23.78
C THR A 353 -5.68 -8.43 -24.71
N GLY A 354 -6.83 -9.03 -24.45
CA GLY A 354 -7.99 -9.00 -25.36
C GLY A 354 -9.01 -7.89 -25.08
N LEU A 355 -8.85 -7.12 -24.01
CA LEU A 355 -9.77 -6.07 -23.57
C LEU A 355 -9.02 -4.76 -23.32
N PRO A 356 -8.60 -4.07 -24.39
CA PRO A 356 -7.75 -2.89 -24.29
C PRO A 356 -8.39 -1.71 -23.56
N TYR A 357 -9.71 -1.49 -23.72
CA TYR A 357 -10.39 -0.40 -23.03
C TYR A 357 -10.56 -0.68 -21.53
N LEU A 358 -10.87 -1.91 -21.17
CA LEU A 358 -10.88 -2.35 -19.76
C LEU A 358 -9.49 -2.18 -19.12
N ASP A 359 -8.44 -2.55 -19.83
CA ASP A 359 -7.07 -2.35 -19.36
C ASP A 359 -6.76 -0.86 -19.16
N ALA A 360 -7.15 -0.02 -20.15
CA ALA A 360 -6.99 1.42 -20.09
C ALA A 360 -7.71 2.05 -18.89
N VAL A 361 -8.96 1.64 -18.63
CA VAL A 361 -9.72 2.06 -17.44
C VAL A 361 -9.00 1.67 -16.15
N ALA A 362 -8.54 0.42 -16.06
CA ALA A 362 -7.82 -0.05 -14.87
C ALA A 362 -6.51 0.75 -14.62
N GLN A 363 -5.73 0.99 -15.68
CA GLN A 363 -4.50 1.77 -15.57
C GLN A 363 -4.77 3.23 -15.18
N GLU A 364 -5.82 3.85 -15.72
CA GLU A 364 -6.16 5.25 -15.42
C GLU A 364 -6.65 5.41 -13.97
N VAL A 365 -7.46 4.49 -13.48
CA VAL A 365 -7.85 4.45 -12.06
C VAL A 365 -6.61 4.35 -11.16
N LEU A 366 -5.72 3.41 -11.46
CA LEU A 366 -4.50 3.18 -10.68
C LEU A 366 -3.54 4.37 -10.75
N ARG A 367 -3.53 5.12 -11.84
CA ARG A 367 -2.76 6.35 -11.97
C ARG A 367 -3.32 7.47 -11.10
N LEU A 368 -4.61 7.73 -11.21
CA LEU A 368 -5.28 8.84 -10.52
C LEU A 368 -5.45 8.59 -9.02
N HIS A 369 -5.73 7.35 -8.64
CA HIS A 369 -6.12 6.96 -7.29
C HIS A 369 -5.22 5.83 -6.75
N PRO A 370 -3.89 6.05 -6.64
CA PRO A 370 -3.01 5.05 -6.05
C PRO A 370 -3.39 4.81 -4.58
N PRO A 371 -3.66 3.55 -4.16
CA PRO A 371 -4.03 3.27 -2.77
C PRO A 371 -2.95 3.66 -1.75
N VAL A 372 -1.69 3.69 -2.19
CA VAL A 372 -0.56 4.19 -1.40
C VAL A 372 -0.11 5.51 -1.99
N SER A 373 -0.27 6.61 -1.25
CA SER A 373 0.01 7.97 -1.74
C SER A 373 1.50 8.31 -1.79
N GLU A 374 2.32 7.72 -0.93
CA GLU A 374 3.76 7.97 -0.83
C GLU A 374 4.53 6.77 -0.30
N THR A 375 5.82 6.68 -0.65
CA THR A 375 6.77 5.72 -0.06
C THR A 375 7.85 6.46 0.70
N THR A 376 8.02 6.13 1.99
CA THR A 376 9.05 6.75 2.85
C THR A 376 10.05 5.71 3.33
N ARG A 377 11.35 6.03 3.19
CA ARG A 377 12.48 5.19 3.64
C ARG A 377 13.51 6.03 4.38
N VAL A 378 14.42 5.34 5.04
CA VAL A 378 15.62 5.96 5.65
C VAL A 378 16.86 5.45 4.95
N ALA A 379 17.81 6.34 4.65
CA ALA A 379 19.09 5.98 4.09
C ALA A 379 19.90 5.13 5.09
N ALA A 380 20.24 3.90 4.70
CA ALA A 380 21.02 2.97 5.52
C ALA A 380 22.52 3.29 5.49
N GLU A 381 22.96 4.00 4.47
CA GLU A 381 24.34 4.45 4.23
C GLU A 381 24.34 5.84 3.58
N ASP A 382 25.52 6.45 3.43
CA ASP A 382 25.68 7.69 2.66
C ASP A 382 25.48 7.39 1.18
N ASP A 383 24.78 8.29 0.47
CA ASP A 383 24.46 8.12 -0.95
C ASP A 383 24.49 9.44 -1.71
N ILE A 384 24.56 9.37 -3.05
CA ILE A 384 24.48 10.52 -3.95
C ILE A 384 23.30 10.28 -4.89
N VAL A 385 22.22 11.03 -4.69
CA VAL A 385 21.00 10.95 -5.49
C VAL A 385 21.10 11.88 -6.68
N PRO A 386 21.10 11.37 -7.93
CA PRO A 386 21.13 12.21 -9.14
C PRO A 386 19.75 12.80 -9.46
N PHE A 387 19.74 13.93 -10.15
CA PHE A 387 18.52 14.59 -10.63
C PHE A 387 18.56 14.79 -12.16
N SER A 388 17.39 14.81 -12.80
CA SER A 388 17.24 15.13 -14.22
C SER A 388 17.48 16.62 -14.46
N THR A 389 16.99 17.46 -13.53
CA THR A 389 17.16 18.91 -13.54
C THR A 389 17.88 19.36 -12.28
N PRO A 390 18.76 20.40 -12.34
CA PRO A 390 19.44 20.88 -11.16
C PRO A 390 18.47 21.34 -10.06
N ILE A 391 18.77 20.96 -8.81
CA ILE A 391 18.05 21.40 -7.61
C ILE A 391 18.73 22.66 -7.04
N ARG A 392 17.94 23.52 -6.39
CA ARG A 392 18.45 24.75 -5.78
C ARG A 392 18.43 24.67 -4.27
N THR A 393 19.59 24.81 -3.63
CA THR A 393 19.73 24.84 -2.17
C THR A 393 19.15 26.13 -1.55
N SER A 394 19.03 26.17 -0.23
CA SER A 394 18.63 27.38 0.51
C SER A 394 19.62 28.54 0.37
N SER A 395 20.90 28.26 0.06
CA SER A 395 21.92 29.27 -0.25
C SER A 395 21.92 29.74 -1.71
N GLY A 396 21.03 29.20 -2.56
CA GLY A 396 20.96 29.54 -3.98
C GLY A 396 21.89 28.73 -4.88
N GLN A 397 22.70 27.82 -4.33
CA GLN A 397 23.60 26.97 -5.11
C GLN A 397 22.77 25.94 -5.92
N GLU A 398 23.11 25.75 -7.17
CA GLU A 398 22.54 24.69 -8.02
C GLU A 398 23.37 23.40 -7.93
N LEU A 399 22.69 22.27 -7.80
CA LEU A 399 23.29 20.95 -7.68
C LEU A 399 22.61 19.98 -8.65
N SER A 400 23.40 19.23 -9.40
CA SER A 400 22.91 18.13 -10.26
C SER A 400 22.67 16.83 -9.49
N SER A 401 23.14 16.75 -8.24
CA SER A 401 22.97 15.62 -7.34
C SER A 401 22.90 16.07 -5.88
N LEU A 402 22.25 15.29 -5.04
CA LEU A 402 22.10 15.54 -3.61
C LEU A 402 22.90 14.51 -2.82
N ILE A 403 23.79 14.97 -1.94
CA ILE A 403 24.46 14.11 -0.97
C ILE A 403 23.45 13.80 0.16
N VAL A 404 23.11 12.54 0.29
CA VAL A 404 22.20 12.02 1.32
C VAL A 404 23.05 11.29 2.36
N LYS A 405 22.97 11.74 3.61
CA LYS A 405 23.68 11.10 4.71
C LYS A 405 22.87 9.98 5.32
N LYS A 406 23.55 8.94 5.81
CA LYS A 406 22.95 7.85 6.59
C LYS A 406 21.98 8.38 7.64
N GLY A 407 20.78 7.80 7.70
CA GLY A 407 19.72 8.21 8.62
C GLY A 407 18.82 9.34 8.10
N THR A 408 19.09 9.88 6.90
CA THR A 408 18.19 10.83 6.23
C THR A 408 16.91 10.11 5.81
N ILE A 409 15.75 10.72 6.06
CA ILE A 409 14.45 10.21 5.62
C ILE A 409 14.16 10.80 4.24
N ILE A 410 13.84 9.93 3.28
CA ILE A 410 13.44 10.29 1.92
C ILE A 410 12.04 9.77 1.64
N THR A 411 11.26 10.58 0.94
CA THR A 411 9.89 10.27 0.51
C THR A 411 9.76 10.44 -0.99
N SER A 412 9.22 9.43 -1.65
CA SER A 412 8.72 9.45 -3.03
C SER A 412 7.20 9.67 -2.99
N PRO A 413 6.66 10.78 -3.49
CA PRO A 413 5.24 11.08 -3.48
C PRO A 413 4.55 10.44 -4.70
N ILE A 414 4.10 9.20 -4.56
CA ILE A 414 3.52 8.38 -5.64
C ILE A 414 2.34 9.10 -6.31
N GLN A 415 1.42 9.63 -5.50
CA GLN A 415 0.22 10.29 -6.01
C GLN A 415 0.57 11.52 -6.86
N TYR A 416 1.54 12.32 -6.42
CA TYR A 416 2.05 13.45 -7.21
C TYR A 416 2.70 12.95 -8.52
N MET A 417 3.63 12.00 -8.45
CA MET A 417 4.34 11.49 -9.63
C MET A 417 3.39 10.94 -10.69
N ASN A 418 2.32 10.31 -10.27
CA ASN A 418 1.31 9.76 -11.16
C ASN A 418 0.35 10.81 -11.75
N ARG A 419 0.32 12.06 -11.24
CA ARG A 419 -0.68 13.07 -11.58
C ARG A 419 -0.11 14.45 -11.93
N ALA A 420 1.21 14.62 -11.84
CA ALA A 420 1.84 15.92 -12.12
C ALA A 420 1.70 16.30 -13.60
N GLU A 421 1.24 17.52 -13.86
CA GLU A 421 1.06 18.04 -15.22
C GLU A 421 2.36 18.04 -16.02
N ALA A 422 3.50 18.23 -15.36
CA ALA A 422 4.82 18.17 -15.98
C ALA A 422 5.09 16.83 -16.70
N TYR A 423 4.51 15.72 -16.24
CA TYR A 423 4.71 14.39 -16.80
C TYR A 423 3.51 13.88 -17.61
N TRP A 424 2.29 14.23 -17.16
CA TRP A 424 1.06 13.68 -17.74
C TRP A 424 0.28 14.66 -18.61
N GLY A 425 0.79 15.91 -18.77
CA GLY A 425 0.16 16.95 -19.57
C GLY A 425 -0.98 17.69 -18.83
N PRO A 426 -1.63 18.66 -19.49
CA PRO A 426 -2.60 19.56 -18.87
C PRO A 426 -3.87 18.85 -18.33
N ASN A 427 -4.20 17.67 -18.87
CA ASN A 427 -5.29 16.84 -18.43
C ASN A 427 -4.85 15.73 -17.44
N ALA A 428 -3.72 15.94 -16.76
CA ALA A 428 -3.13 14.98 -15.83
C ALA A 428 -4.07 14.53 -14.69
N LYS A 429 -5.00 15.39 -14.28
CA LYS A 429 -5.96 15.15 -13.19
C LYS A 429 -7.32 14.65 -13.68
N GLU A 430 -7.50 14.54 -14.99
CA GLU A 430 -8.73 14.05 -15.62
C GLU A 430 -8.70 12.53 -15.82
N PHE A 431 -9.87 11.91 -15.70
CA PHE A 431 -10.05 10.48 -15.97
C PHE A 431 -10.19 10.25 -17.47
N GLU A 432 -9.08 9.94 -18.14
CA GLU A 432 -8.95 9.75 -19.58
C GLU A 432 -8.34 8.38 -19.93
N PRO A 433 -9.13 7.28 -19.92
CA PRO A 433 -8.65 5.95 -20.28
C PRO A 433 -8.02 5.89 -21.69
N GLU A 434 -8.49 6.71 -22.62
CA GLU A 434 -7.98 6.78 -24.00
C GLU A 434 -6.50 7.15 -24.09
N ARG A 435 -5.95 7.79 -23.05
CA ARG A 435 -4.51 8.07 -22.90
C ARG A 435 -3.66 6.81 -23.11
N TRP A 436 -4.14 5.67 -22.63
CA TRP A 436 -3.43 4.38 -22.68
C TRP A 436 -3.51 3.68 -24.04
N LEU A 437 -4.44 4.12 -24.89
CA LEU A 437 -4.67 3.58 -26.22
C LEU A 437 -3.92 4.33 -27.32
N GLN A 438 -3.40 5.52 -26.99
CA GLN A 438 -2.66 6.37 -27.93
C GLN A 438 -1.16 6.15 -27.79
N PRO A 439 -0.38 6.06 -28.86
CA PRO A 439 1.06 5.84 -28.81
C PRO A 439 1.83 6.89 -27.99
N ASP A 440 1.35 8.13 -28.00
CA ASP A 440 1.99 9.28 -27.33
C ASP A 440 1.14 9.87 -26.20
N GLY A 441 0.08 9.22 -25.79
CA GLY A 441 -0.85 9.70 -24.76
C GLY A 441 -0.22 9.94 -23.37
N TYR A 442 0.99 9.41 -23.17
CA TYR A 442 1.78 9.57 -21.94
C TYR A 442 3.28 9.73 -22.23
N ALA A 443 3.63 10.41 -23.35
CA ALA A 443 5.00 10.49 -23.85
C ALA A 443 5.99 11.04 -22.80
N ASN A 444 5.60 12.10 -22.06
CA ASN A 444 6.45 12.72 -21.04
C ASN A 444 6.59 11.86 -19.78
N ALA A 445 5.61 10.99 -19.49
CA ALA A 445 5.66 10.10 -18.35
C ALA A 445 6.65 8.94 -18.52
N LYS A 446 7.18 8.71 -19.74
CA LYS A 446 8.18 7.65 -20.03
C LYS A 446 9.46 7.79 -19.19
N GLU A 447 9.74 8.95 -18.64
CA GLU A 447 10.85 9.14 -17.71
C GLU A 447 10.62 8.49 -16.34
N ILE A 448 9.33 8.28 -15.95
CA ILE A 448 8.98 7.64 -14.69
C ILE A 448 9.20 6.13 -14.85
N GLN A 449 10.09 5.56 -14.04
CA GLN A 449 10.25 4.11 -13.92
C GLN A 449 9.06 3.55 -13.14
N GLY A 450 8.69 2.31 -13.45
CA GLY A 450 7.55 1.66 -12.82
C GLY A 450 6.66 0.99 -13.85
N HIS A 451 5.64 0.27 -13.38
CA HIS A 451 4.70 -0.42 -14.28
C HIS A 451 3.90 0.58 -15.11
N ARG A 452 4.11 0.58 -16.42
CA ARG A 452 3.47 1.52 -17.36
C ARG A 452 3.64 2.99 -16.93
N HIS A 453 4.81 3.33 -16.44
CA HIS A 453 5.17 4.69 -16.04
C HIS A 453 4.39 5.26 -14.85
N ILE A 454 3.73 4.40 -14.05
CA ILE A 454 3.12 4.78 -12.77
C ILE A 454 3.80 4.09 -11.60
N LEU A 455 3.85 4.77 -10.45
CA LEU A 455 4.49 4.25 -9.24
C LEU A 455 3.51 3.53 -8.29
N THR A 456 2.27 3.31 -8.70
CA THR A 456 1.22 2.66 -7.89
C THR A 456 1.62 1.27 -7.40
N PHE A 457 2.36 0.52 -8.22
CA PHE A 457 2.92 -0.78 -7.85
C PHE A 457 4.36 -0.70 -7.35
N SER A 458 4.85 0.50 -7.00
CA SER A 458 6.25 0.75 -6.66
C SER A 458 7.19 0.39 -7.82
N ASP A 459 8.50 0.38 -7.58
CA ASP A 459 9.52 -0.01 -8.54
C ASP A 459 10.69 -0.71 -7.82
N GLY A 460 11.70 -1.16 -8.58
CA GLY A 460 12.92 -1.80 -8.04
C GLY A 460 12.64 -3.12 -7.29
N PRO A 461 13.50 -3.48 -6.32
CA PRO A 461 13.39 -4.75 -5.59
C PRO A 461 12.08 -4.95 -4.83
N ARG A 462 11.39 -3.84 -4.48
CA ARG A 462 10.11 -3.86 -3.77
C ARG A 462 8.89 -3.63 -4.65
N THR A 463 9.04 -3.72 -5.98
CA THR A 463 7.87 -3.74 -6.89
C THR A 463 6.82 -4.70 -6.36
N CYS A 464 5.55 -4.31 -6.41
CA CYS A 464 4.45 -5.11 -5.87
C CYS A 464 4.48 -6.56 -6.37
N LEU A 465 4.57 -7.50 -5.45
CA LEU A 465 4.57 -8.93 -5.76
C LEU A 465 3.22 -9.37 -6.34
N GLY A 466 2.12 -8.80 -5.80
CA GLY A 466 0.75 -9.10 -6.18
C GLY A 466 0.23 -8.33 -7.40
N LYS A 467 1.05 -7.59 -8.14
CA LYS A 467 0.60 -6.75 -9.26
C LYS A 467 -0.31 -7.48 -10.25
N SER A 468 0.14 -8.61 -10.79
CA SER A 468 -0.65 -9.38 -11.76
C SER A 468 -1.91 -9.99 -11.14
N PHE A 469 -1.85 -10.36 -9.85
CA PHE A 469 -3.01 -10.81 -9.08
C PHE A 469 -4.05 -9.69 -8.96
N ALA A 470 -3.64 -8.52 -8.48
CA ALA A 470 -4.51 -7.36 -8.29
C ALA A 470 -5.17 -6.90 -9.60
N LEU A 471 -4.41 -6.87 -10.71
CA LEU A 471 -4.95 -6.52 -12.02
C LEU A 471 -5.98 -7.54 -12.52
N ALA A 472 -5.73 -8.84 -12.34
CA ALA A 472 -6.67 -9.90 -12.73
C ALA A 472 -7.95 -9.84 -11.88
N GLU A 473 -7.80 -9.72 -10.56
CA GLU A 473 -8.90 -9.58 -9.61
C GLU A 473 -9.76 -8.35 -9.91
N PHE A 474 -9.10 -7.19 -10.09
CA PHE A 474 -9.76 -5.93 -10.44
C PHE A 474 -10.60 -6.09 -11.71
N LYS A 475 -9.99 -6.56 -12.80
CA LYS A 475 -10.67 -6.67 -14.10
C LYS A 475 -11.87 -7.62 -14.05
N VAL A 476 -11.72 -8.79 -13.43
CA VAL A 476 -12.81 -9.77 -13.30
C VAL A 476 -14.00 -9.18 -12.56
N LYS A 477 -13.77 -8.60 -11.39
CA LYS A 477 -14.85 -8.03 -10.58
C LYS A 477 -15.50 -6.85 -11.29
N PHE A 478 -14.68 -6.00 -11.90
CA PHE A 478 -15.16 -4.79 -12.54
C PHE A 478 -16.04 -5.07 -13.76
N ILE A 479 -15.73 -6.11 -14.56
CA ILE A 479 -16.59 -6.57 -15.66
C ILE A 479 -18.01 -6.87 -15.15
N LYS A 480 -18.13 -7.59 -14.04
CA LYS A 480 -19.43 -8.02 -13.52
C LYS A 480 -20.28 -6.88 -12.94
N PHE A 481 -19.63 -5.78 -12.52
CA PHE A 481 -20.33 -4.57 -12.06
C PHE A 481 -20.79 -3.69 -13.23
N VAL A 482 -20.02 -3.65 -14.31
CA VAL A 482 -20.33 -2.82 -15.49
C VAL A 482 -21.34 -3.49 -16.40
N LEU A 483 -21.25 -4.80 -16.58
CA LEU A 483 -22.25 -5.59 -17.33
C LEU A 483 -23.46 -5.86 -16.41
N ARG A 484 -24.42 -4.96 -16.45
CA ARG A 484 -25.74 -5.22 -15.92
C ARG A 484 -26.47 -6.12 -16.93
N SER A 485 -26.84 -7.30 -16.52
CA SER A 485 -27.75 -8.16 -17.28
C SER A 485 -29.14 -7.55 -17.32
#